data_10eb4b6eab56976b8d6d6ddf8694e37c
#
_entry.id   10eb4b6eab56976b8d6d6ddf8694e37c
#
_cell.length_a   1.000
_cell.length_b   1.000
_cell.length_c   1.000
_cell.angle_alpha   90.00
_cell.angle_beta   90.00
_cell.angle_gamma   90.00
#
_symmetry.space_group_name_H-M   'P 1'
#
loop_
_entity.id
_entity.type
_entity.pdbx_description
1 polymer ?
#
loop_
_entity_poly.entity_id
_entity_poly.type
_entity_poly.pdbx_seq_one_letter_code
_entity_poly.pdbx_strand_id
1 'polypeptide(L)'
;YGLGEGGEGRNMTHNQKKLNEAELREFRTRFGIPISDERVAGAPFYKPPEDSPEMQYLRERREALGGYVPARTSKPIRMKVPRLADYEKTMAKLVSHGEGKEMSTTMGFVRLLSDLLRDKEIGKFIVPIVPDESRTFGMEGLFRQVGIYAHRGQHYEPVDSDQIAFYKEARDGQLIEEGITE
;
A
#
# COMPACT_ATOMS: atom_id res chain seq x y z
N TYR A 1 -8.84 1.27 16.75
CA TYR A 1 -7.85 0.21 17.00
C TYR A 1 -8.41 -0.87 17.90
N GLY A 2 -7.94 -2.09 17.70
CA GLY A 2 -8.20 -3.23 18.54
C GLY A 2 -9.59 -3.85 18.42
N LEU A 3 -9.74 -5.01 19.01
CA LEU A 3 -10.99 -5.75 19.11
C LEU A 3 -11.17 -6.26 20.53
N GLY A 4 -12.39 -6.11 21.07
CA GLY A 4 -12.74 -6.56 22.41
C GLY A 4 -12.29 -5.60 23.53
N GLU A 5 -12.59 -5.97 24.78
CA GLU A 5 -12.38 -5.12 25.97
C GLU A 5 -10.93 -4.72 26.18
N GLY A 6 -9.98 -5.57 25.76
CA GLY A 6 -8.55 -5.33 25.93
C GLY A 6 -7.99 -4.18 25.10
N GLY A 7 -8.62 -3.86 23.96
CA GLY A 7 -8.01 -2.93 23.01
C GLY A 7 -8.96 -1.98 22.29
N GLU A 8 -10.24 -2.31 22.20
CA GLU A 8 -11.18 -1.54 21.40
C GLU A 8 -11.34 -0.10 21.92
N GLY A 9 -11.09 0.88 21.03
CA GLY A 9 -11.19 2.30 21.36
C GLY A 9 -10.07 2.87 22.23
N ARG A 10 -9.00 2.12 22.50
CA ARG A 10 -7.87 2.57 23.35
C ARG A 10 -6.68 3.00 22.51
N ASN A 11 -6.14 4.18 22.79
CA ASN A 11 -4.95 4.69 22.10
C ASN A 11 -3.72 3.79 22.28
N MET A 12 -3.57 3.14 23.45
CA MET A 12 -2.45 2.23 23.72
C MET A 12 -2.44 0.99 22.83
N THR A 13 -3.57 0.63 22.21
CA THR A 13 -3.69 -0.55 21.34
C THR A 13 -2.78 -0.48 20.12
N HIS A 14 -2.46 0.71 19.67
CA HIS A 14 -1.48 0.93 18.60
C HIS A 14 -0.12 0.29 18.90
N ASN A 15 0.29 0.28 20.16
CA ASN A 15 1.56 -0.30 20.62
C ASN A 15 1.40 -1.70 21.25
N GLN A 16 0.19 -2.24 21.29
CA GLN A 16 -0.07 -3.53 21.91
C GLN A 16 0.45 -4.67 21.02
N LYS A 17 1.38 -5.44 21.55
CA LYS A 17 2.02 -6.53 20.80
C LYS A 17 1.33 -7.88 20.96
N LYS A 18 0.63 -8.10 22.08
CA LYS A 18 -0.01 -9.37 22.42
C LYS A 18 -1.28 -9.12 23.20
N LEU A 19 -2.28 -9.95 22.95
CA LEU A 19 -3.45 -10.10 23.81
C LEU A 19 -3.11 -11.03 24.97
N ASN A 20 -3.66 -10.77 26.15
CA ASN A 20 -3.62 -11.72 27.23
C ASN A 20 -4.63 -12.85 27.04
N GLU A 21 -4.60 -13.87 27.91
CA GLU A 21 -5.46 -15.05 27.75
C GLU A 21 -6.96 -14.72 27.87
N ALA A 22 -7.34 -13.79 28.74
CA ALA A 22 -8.73 -13.37 28.87
C ALA A 22 -9.25 -12.68 27.60
N GLU A 23 -8.44 -11.78 27.03
CA GLU A 23 -8.74 -11.10 25.77
C GLU A 23 -8.81 -12.07 24.59
N LEU A 24 -7.95 -13.08 24.55
CA LEU A 24 -8.00 -14.14 23.54
C LEU A 24 -9.28 -14.98 23.66
N ARG A 25 -9.71 -15.29 24.89
CA ARG A 25 -10.99 -16.00 25.15
C ARG A 25 -12.20 -15.18 24.71
N GLU A 26 -12.20 -13.89 25.00
CA GLU A 26 -13.23 -12.97 24.57
C GLU A 26 -13.30 -12.89 23.04
N PHE A 27 -12.16 -12.66 22.38
CA PHE A 27 -12.05 -12.64 20.92
C PHE A 27 -12.59 -13.93 20.29
N ARG A 28 -12.14 -15.09 20.78
CA ARG A 28 -12.64 -16.39 20.32
C ARG A 28 -14.15 -16.50 20.44
N THR A 29 -14.71 -16.09 21.59
CA THR A 29 -16.14 -16.19 21.86
C THR A 29 -16.94 -15.25 20.98
N ARG A 30 -16.48 -14.01 20.85
CA ARG A 30 -17.12 -12.99 19.99
C ARG A 30 -17.23 -13.44 18.53
N PHE A 31 -16.20 -14.10 18.01
CA PHE A 31 -16.15 -14.54 16.61
C PHE A 31 -16.55 -16.03 16.43
N GLY A 32 -17.00 -16.71 17.47
CA GLY A 32 -17.44 -18.10 17.38
C GLY A 32 -16.35 -19.08 16.92
N ILE A 33 -15.08 -18.79 17.22
CA ILE A 33 -13.96 -19.63 16.79
C ILE A 33 -13.93 -20.91 17.63
N PRO A 34 -14.02 -22.11 17.04
CA PRO A 34 -14.13 -23.38 17.76
C PRO A 34 -12.79 -23.88 18.32
N ILE A 35 -12.18 -23.09 19.19
CA ILE A 35 -10.96 -23.44 19.93
C ILE A 35 -11.33 -23.63 21.40
N SER A 36 -10.89 -24.74 22.02
CA SER A 36 -11.18 -25.02 23.41
C SER A 36 -10.42 -24.08 24.37
N ASP A 37 -10.90 -23.99 25.60
CA ASP A 37 -10.31 -23.11 26.63
C ASP A 37 -8.88 -23.47 26.95
N GLU A 38 -8.51 -24.76 26.88
CA GLU A 38 -7.14 -25.23 27.15
C GLU A 38 -6.18 -24.83 26.03
N ARG A 39 -6.68 -24.59 24.84
CA ARG A 39 -5.87 -24.32 23.66
C ARG A 39 -5.78 -22.83 23.32
N VAL A 40 -6.73 -22.02 23.80
CA VAL A 40 -6.83 -20.60 23.39
C VAL A 40 -5.61 -19.78 23.76
N ALA A 41 -4.98 -20.05 24.88
CA ALA A 41 -3.76 -19.35 25.34
C ALA A 41 -2.59 -19.48 24.35
N GLY A 42 -2.53 -20.57 23.60
CA GLY A 42 -1.53 -20.80 22.55
C GLY A 42 -1.83 -20.12 21.22
N ALA A 43 -2.97 -19.45 21.10
CA ALA A 43 -3.44 -18.80 19.86
C ALA A 43 -3.19 -19.65 18.61
N PRO A 44 -3.67 -20.92 18.56
CA PRO A 44 -3.39 -21.80 17.44
C PRO A 44 -4.08 -21.31 16.16
N PHE A 45 -3.48 -21.60 15.03
CA PHE A 45 -4.14 -21.35 13.75
C PHE A 45 -5.41 -22.20 13.64
N TYR A 46 -6.48 -21.55 13.17
CA TYR A 46 -7.73 -22.20 12.85
C TYR A 46 -8.02 -22.03 11.35
N LYS A 47 -8.25 -23.14 10.69
CA LYS A 47 -8.80 -23.17 9.33
C LYS A 47 -10.20 -23.77 9.39
N PRO A 48 -11.23 -23.08 8.89
CA PRO A 48 -12.57 -23.66 8.81
C PRO A 48 -12.61 -24.92 7.96
N PRO A 49 -13.52 -25.88 8.24
CA PRO A 49 -13.74 -27.04 7.38
C PRO A 49 -14.00 -26.65 5.93
N GLU A 50 -13.55 -27.48 5.00
CA GLU A 50 -13.64 -27.19 3.55
C GLU A 50 -15.09 -27.04 3.04
N ASP A 51 -16.04 -27.66 3.73
CA ASP A 51 -17.50 -27.61 3.48
C ASP A 51 -18.24 -26.54 4.29
N SER A 52 -17.50 -25.76 5.09
CA SER A 52 -18.10 -24.67 5.88
C SER A 52 -18.59 -23.51 5.00
N PRO A 53 -19.60 -22.74 5.46
CA PRO A 53 -20.12 -21.57 4.75
C PRO A 53 -19.02 -20.54 4.43
N GLU A 54 -18.07 -20.34 5.34
CA GLU A 54 -16.94 -19.41 5.18
C GLU A 54 -16.04 -19.83 4.02
N MET A 55 -15.73 -21.12 3.93
CA MET A 55 -14.87 -21.64 2.85
C MET A 55 -15.60 -21.67 1.51
N GLN A 56 -16.91 -21.95 1.50
CA GLN A 56 -17.72 -21.84 0.30
C GLN A 56 -17.76 -20.43 -0.22
N TYR A 57 -18.05 -19.43 0.64
CA TYR A 57 -18.02 -18.02 0.29
C TYR A 57 -16.66 -17.58 -0.26
N LEU A 58 -15.56 -17.95 0.40
CA LEU A 58 -14.22 -17.64 -0.06
C LEU A 58 -13.96 -18.18 -1.46
N ARG A 59 -14.35 -19.42 -1.77
CA ARG A 59 -14.17 -20.03 -3.08
C ARG A 59 -14.99 -19.32 -4.15
N GLU A 60 -16.27 -19.10 -3.89
CA GLU A 60 -17.14 -18.38 -4.82
C GLU A 60 -16.56 -17.00 -5.19
N ARG A 61 -16.05 -16.25 -4.20
CA ARG A 61 -15.41 -14.95 -4.48
C ARG A 61 -14.13 -15.11 -5.29
N ARG A 62 -13.32 -16.13 -5.01
CA ARG A 62 -12.10 -16.40 -5.79
C ARG A 62 -12.41 -16.81 -7.23
N GLU A 63 -13.40 -17.64 -7.42
CA GLU A 63 -13.83 -18.07 -8.77
C GLU A 63 -14.38 -16.88 -9.57
N ALA A 64 -15.20 -16.04 -8.96
CA ALA A 64 -15.71 -14.82 -9.59
C ALA A 64 -14.60 -13.84 -10.03
N LEU A 65 -13.44 -13.88 -9.37
CA LEU A 65 -12.25 -13.10 -9.73
C LEU A 65 -11.33 -13.82 -10.74
N GLY A 66 -11.73 -14.97 -11.26
CA GLY A 66 -10.91 -15.76 -12.19
C GLY A 66 -9.88 -16.64 -11.51
N GLY A 67 -10.05 -16.96 -10.23
CA GLY A 67 -9.17 -17.82 -9.43
C GLY A 67 -8.28 -17.07 -8.44
N TYR A 68 -7.21 -17.73 -8.02
CA TYR A 68 -6.28 -17.12 -7.06
C TYR A 68 -5.44 -16.00 -7.69
N VAL A 69 -5.26 -14.90 -6.98
CA VAL A 69 -4.42 -13.78 -7.41
C VAL A 69 -3.15 -13.67 -6.54
N PRO A 70 -2.04 -13.26 -7.12
CA PRO A 70 -1.82 -13.00 -8.55
C PRO A 70 -1.79 -14.28 -9.38
N ALA A 71 -2.46 -14.28 -10.53
CA ALA A 71 -2.34 -15.35 -11.50
C ALA A 71 -0.97 -15.23 -12.20
N ARG A 72 -0.16 -16.28 -12.08
CA ARG A 72 1.16 -16.30 -12.76
C ARG A 72 0.97 -16.60 -14.24
N THR A 73 1.64 -15.86 -15.09
CA THR A 73 1.69 -16.10 -16.53
C THR A 73 3.11 -16.38 -16.98
N SER A 74 3.25 -17.30 -17.95
CA SER A 74 4.51 -17.56 -18.64
C SER A 74 4.73 -16.63 -19.85
N LYS A 75 3.80 -15.72 -20.12
CA LYS A 75 3.89 -14.76 -21.23
C LYS A 75 4.31 -13.39 -20.71
N PRO A 76 5.62 -13.16 -20.43
CA PRO A 76 6.07 -11.86 -19.94
C PRO A 76 5.91 -10.80 -21.03
N ILE A 77 5.56 -9.59 -20.61
CA ILE A 77 5.63 -8.43 -21.47
C ILE A 77 7.11 -8.14 -21.75
N ARG A 78 7.49 -8.08 -23.02
CA ARG A 78 8.85 -7.65 -23.40
C ARG A 78 8.94 -6.14 -23.23
N MET A 79 9.83 -5.70 -22.37
CA MET A 79 10.14 -4.29 -22.17
C MET A 79 11.56 -4.00 -22.67
N LYS A 80 11.74 -2.82 -23.25
CA LYS A 80 13.06 -2.31 -23.54
C LYS A 80 13.70 -1.86 -22.23
N VAL A 81 14.82 -2.48 -21.88
CA VAL A 81 15.56 -2.08 -20.69
C VAL A 81 16.18 -0.70 -20.94
N PRO A 82 15.91 0.30 -20.06
CA PRO A 82 16.52 1.62 -20.21
C PRO A 82 18.03 1.53 -19.96
N ARG A 83 18.80 2.35 -20.67
CA ARG A 83 20.25 2.43 -20.48
C ARG A 83 20.56 3.53 -19.47
N LEU A 84 21.61 3.36 -18.69
CA LEU A 84 22.06 4.38 -17.74
C LEU A 84 22.31 5.73 -18.41
N ALA A 85 22.85 5.71 -19.64
CA ALA A 85 23.09 6.90 -20.44
C ALA A 85 21.81 7.74 -20.70
N ASP A 86 20.64 7.11 -20.73
CA ASP A 86 19.37 7.81 -20.95
C ASP A 86 19.01 8.71 -19.75
N TYR A 87 19.65 8.49 -18.58
CA TYR A 87 19.46 9.23 -17.33
C TYR A 87 20.67 10.03 -16.86
N GLU A 88 21.70 10.18 -17.71
CA GLU A 88 22.96 10.86 -17.34
C GLU A 88 22.73 12.27 -16.79
N LYS A 89 21.82 13.03 -17.38
CA LYS A 89 21.51 14.41 -16.91
C LYS A 89 20.95 14.42 -15.49
N THR A 90 20.12 13.44 -15.14
CA THR A 90 19.56 13.30 -13.80
C THR A 90 20.63 12.85 -12.84
N MET A 91 21.39 11.85 -13.22
CA MET A 91 22.50 11.34 -12.41
C MET A 91 23.57 12.42 -12.17
N ALA A 92 23.93 13.19 -13.19
CA ALA A 92 24.84 14.30 -13.05
C ALA A 92 24.33 15.35 -12.06
N LYS A 93 23.05 15.68 -12.08
CA LYS A 93 22.45 16.59 -11.09
C LYS A 93 22.42 16.02 -9.67
N LEU A 94 22.32 14.70 -9.50
CA LEU A 94 22.38 14.04 -8.20
C LEU A 94 23.82 14.01 -7.64
N VAL A 95 24.81 13.88 -8.51
CA VAL A 95 26.23 13.79 -8.14
C VAL A 95 26.89 15.16 -8.03
N SER A 96 26.53 16.12 -8.90
CA SER A 96 27.17 17.45 -8.99
C SER A 96 26.74 18.44 -7.93
N HIS A 97 26.07 18.03 -6.88
CA HIS A 97 25.75 18.88 -5.73
C HIS A 97 26.97 19.20 -4.86
N GLY A 98 28.16 19.18 -5.48
CA GLY A 98 29.46 19.34 -4.83
C GLY A 98 29.78 20.71 -4.22
N GLU A 99 28.89 21.69 -4.29
CA GLU A 99 29.10 22.99 -3.63
C GLU A 99 27.90 23.35 -2.73
N GLY A 100 27.85 22.74 -1.55
CA GLY A 100 27.06 23.27 -0.43
C GLY A 100 25.56 23.03 -0.43
N LYS A 101 25.01 22.24 -1.34
CA LYS A 101 23.59 21.84 -1.31
C LYS A 101 23.46 20.37 -0.98
N GLU A 102 23.27 20.08 0.29
CA GLU A 102 22.93 18.76 0.75
C GLU A 102 21.54 18.35 0.24
N MET A 103 21.40 17.10 -0.17
CA MET A 103 20.14 16.50 -0.56
C MET A 103 19.99 15.14 0.12
N SER A 104 18.81 14.88 0.68
CA SER A 104 18.54 13.57 1.25
C SER A 104 18.52 12.49 0.14
N THR A 105 18.85 11.26 0.51
CA THR A 105 18.76 10.10 -0.38
C THR A 105 17.36 9.91 -0.92
N THR A 106 16.34 10.17 -0.10
CA THR A 106 14.93 10.14 -0.49
C THR A 106 14.64 11.12 -1.62
N MET A 107 15.10 12.38 -1.51
CA MET A 107 14.92 13.37 -2.57
C MET A 107 15.69 13.00 -3.84
N GLY A 108 16.85 12.39 -3.71
CA GLY A 108 17.60 11.83 -4.84
C GLY A 108 16.80 10.76 -5.57
N PHE A 109 16.23 9.82 -4.80
CA PHE A 109 15.38 8.76 -5.33
C PHE A 109 14.11 9.33 -6.01
N VAL A 110 13.41 10.29 -5.39
CA VAL A 110 12.19 10.89 -5.95
C VAL A 110 12.47 11.59 -7.28
N ARG A 111 13.61 12.27 -7.42
CA ARG A 111 14.01 12.88 -8.70
C ARG A 111 14.23 11.84 -9.79
N LEU A 112 14.95 10.76 -9.46
CA LEU A 112 15.13 9.66 -10.40
C LEU A 112 13.81 9.00 -10.76
N LEU A 113 12.95 8.72 -9.77
CA LEU A 113 11.62 8.16 -9.96
C LEU A 113 10.76 9.05 -10.89
N SER A 114 10.80 10.37 -10.68
CA SER A 114 10.08 11.31 -11.54
C SER A 114 10.53 11.24 -13.00
N ASP A 115 11.81 11.03 -13.27
CA ASP A 115 12.32 10.87 -14.64
C ASP A 115 11.98 9.49 -15.22
N LEU A 116 12.04 8.44 -14.41
CA LEU A 116 11.61 7.09 -14.81
C LEU A 116 10.12 7.06 -15.20
N LEU A 117 9.28 7.75 -14.45
CA LEU A 117 7.84 7.88 -14.75
C LEU A 117 7.56 8.65 -16.05
N ARG A 118 8.48 9.49 -16.51
CA ARG A 118 8.39 10.21 -17.80
C ARG A 118 8.91 9.39 -18.99
N ASP A 119 9.59 8.30 -18.71
CA ASP A 119 10.11 7.44 -19.77
C ASP A 119 8.95 6.83 -20.57
N LYS A 120 8.99 6.99 -21.90
CA LYS A 120 7.91 6.56 -22.79
C LYS A 120 7.78 5.05 -22.91
N GLU A 121 8.86 4.32 -22.67
CA GLU A 121 8.91 2.86 -22.80
C GLU A 121 8.49 2.16 -21.51
N ILE A 122 9.08 2.57 -20.39
CA ILE A 122 8.90 1.88 -19.12
C ILE A 122 8.01 2.65 -18.12
N GLY A 123 7.85 3.95 -18.26
CA GLY A 123 7.18 4.79 -17.26
C GLY A 123 5.80 4.29 -16.88
N LYS A 124 5.01 3.81 -17.84
CA LYS A 124 3.67 3.24 -17.62
C LYS A 124 3.65 1.92 -16.81
N PHE A 125 4.79 1.28 -16.63
CA PHE A 125 4.91 0.05 -15.84
C PHE A 125 5.42 0.31 -14.42
N ILE A 126 5.75 1.56 -14.10
CA ILE A 126 6.25 1.95 -12.78
C ILE A 126 5.10 2.51 -11.98
N VAL A 127 4.72 1.83 -10.92
CA VAL A 127 3.63 2.21 -10.04
C VAL A 127 4.19 2.48 -8.65
N PRO A 128 4.38 3.75 -8.26
CA PRO A 128 4.75 4.07 -6.89
C PRO A 128 3.60 3.73 -5.95
N ILE A 129 3.91 3.10 -4.83
CA ILE A 129 2.97 2.78 -3.76
C ILE A 129 3.50 3.46 -2.49
N VAL A 130 2.72 4.34 -1.91
CA VAL A 130 3.15 5.19 -0.79
C VAL A 130 2.11 5.16 0.33
N PRO A 131 2.52 4.93 1.60
CA PRO A 131 1.60 4.93 2.73
C PRO A 131 1.35 6.35 3.22
N ASP A 132 0.37 7.08 2.67
CA ASP A 132 -0.14 8.40 3.10
C ASP A 132 0.92 9.45 3.51
N GLU A 133 2.14 9.30 2.99
CA GLU A 133 3.33 10.10 3.36
C GLU A 133 3.98 10.75 2.13
N SER A 134 3.27 10.84 1.03
CA SER A 134 3.82 11.34 -0.23
C SER A 134 4.45 12.72 -0.11
N ARG A 135 3.87 13.61 0.70
CA ARG A 135 4.41 14.96 0.94
C ARG A 135 5.64 14.93 1.79
N THR A 136 5.65 14.14 2.85
CA THR A 136 6.81 13.95 3.73
C THR A 136 8.02 13.45 2.94
N PHE A 137 7.80 12.60 1.95
CA PHE A 137 8.85 12.10 1.06
C PHE A 137 9.17 13.05 -0.11
N GLY A 138 8.48 14.19 -0.23
CA GLY A 138 8.68 15.13 -1.33
C GLY A 138 8.14 14.65 -2.67
N MET A 139 7.16 13.74 -2.65
CA MET A 139 6.55 13.13 -3.83
C MET A 139 5.33 13.91 -4.36
N GLU A 140 4.92 14.99 -3.72
CA GLU A 140 3.73 15.77 -4.12
C GLU A 140 3.74 16.22 -5.59
N GLY A 141 4.91 16.44 -6.16
CA GLY A 141 5.08 16.74 -7.58
C GLY A 141 4.58 15.64 -8.51
N LEU A 142 4.55 14.40 -8.03
CA LEU A 142 4.05 13.24 -8.78
C LEU A 142 2.52 13.27 -8.92
N PHE A 143 1.79 13.89 -7.99
CA PHE A 143 0.34 14.03 -8.09
C PHE A 143 -0.08 14.72 -9.39
N ARG A 144 0.67 15.77 -9.78
CA ARG A 144 0.44 16.46 -11.06
C ARG A 144 0.94 15.65 -12.25
N GLN A 145 2.05 14.94 -12.08
CA GLN A 145 2.73 14.25 -13.18
C GLN A 145 1.99 13.00 -13.63
N VAL A 146 1.53 12.16 -12.69
CA VAL A 146 0.97 10.84 -12.96
C VAL A 146 -0.40 10.62 -12.31
N GLY A 147 -0.86 11.51 -11.45
CA GLY A 147 -2.12 11.39 -10.72
C GLY A 147 -2.12 10.31 -9.65
N ILE A 148 -3.03 10.44 -8.69
CA ILE A 148 -3.30 9.43 -7.67
C ILE A 148 -4.38 8.49 -8.22
N TYR A 149 -4.16 7.19 -8.10
CA TYR A 149 -5.15 6.22 -8.57
C TYR A 149 -6.36 6.16 -7.66
N ALA A 150 -7.55 6.30 -8.25
CA ALA A 150 -8.82 6.02 -7.59
C ALA A 150 -9.77 5.38 -8.59
N HIS A 151 -10.21 4.16 -8.36
CA HIS A 151 -11.01 3.38 -9.31
C HIS A 151 -12.33 4.05 -9.73
N ARG A 152 -12.87 4.94 -8.91
CA ARG A 152 -14.07 5.75 -9.21
C ARG A 152 -13.75 7.16 -9.70
N GLY A 153 -12.51 7.61 -9.59
CA GLY A 153 -12.10 9.01 -9.74
C GLY A 153 -12.43 9.83 -8.49
N GLN A 154 -12.16 11.11 -8.53
CA GLN A 154 -12.39 12.05 -7.42
C GLN A 154 -13.85 12.54 -7.42
N HIS A 155 -14.57 12.27 -6.33
CA HIS A 155 -15.98 12.64 -6.14
C HIS A 155 -16.18 13.76 -5.10
N TYR A 156 -15.12 14.37 -4.65
CA TYR A 156 -15.12 15.44 -3.65
C TYR A 156 -14.10 16.51 -4.02
N GLU A 157 -14.27 17.68 -3.49
CA GLU A 157 -13.27 18.72 -3.51
C GLU A 157 -12.56 18.74 -2.14
N PRO A 158 -11.23 18.69 -2.10
CA PRO A 158 -10.49 18.78 -0.85
C PRO A 158 -10.85 20.06 -0.09
N VAL A 159 -11.07 19.96 1.23
CA VAL A 159 -11.47 21.11 2.06
C VAL A 159 -10.43 22.25 2.04
N ASP A 160 -9.17 21.88 1.81
CA ASP A 160 -8.03 22.77 1.73
C ASP A 160 -7.49 22.93 0.29
N SER A 161 -8.38 22.81 -0.69
CA SER A 161 -8.04 22.92 -2.13
C SER A 161 -7.29 24.21 -2.47
N ASP A 162 -7.57 25.31 -1.73
CA ASP A 162 -6.90 26.59 -1.88
C ASP A 162 -5.45 26.58 -1.38
N GLN A 163 -5.10 25.64 -0.50
CA GLN A 163 -3.79 25.54 0.15
C GLN A 163 -2.93 24.43 -0.45
N ILE A 164 -3.57 23.40 -0.99
CA ILE A 164 -2.93 22.23 -1.55
C ILE A 164 -2.79 22.40 -3.06
N ALA A 165 -1.61 22.76 -3.50
CA ALA A 165 -1.28 22.78 -4.91
C ALA A 165 -1.33 21.39 -5.53
N PHE A 166 -2.47 20.87 -5.94
CA PHE A 166 -2.64 19.62 -6.70
C PHE A 166 -2.72 18.33 -5.89
N TYR A 167 -3.87 18.09 -5.33
CA TYR A 167 -4.33 16.75 -4.99
C TYR A 167 -5.38 16.35 -6.03
N LYS A 168 -5.07 15.38 -6.88
CA LYS A 168 -5.99 14.93 -7.93
C LYS A 168 -5.99 13.42 -8.03
N GLU A 169 -7.14 12.85 -7.74
CA GLU A 169 -7.43 11.44 -7.95
C GLU A 169 -8.01 11.21 -9.35
N ALA A 170 -7.58 10.15 -10.02
CA ALA A 170 -8.04 9.80 -11.35
C ALA A 170 -8.07 8.27 -11.54
N ARG A 171 -8.95 7.81 -12.41
CA ARG A 171 -9.07 6.37 -12.74
C ARG A 171 -7.83 5.81 -13.40
N ASP A 172 -7.09 6.65 -14.09
CA ASP A 172 -5.83 6.37 -14.77
C ASP A 172 -4.62 6.89 -14.01
N GLY A 173 -4.82 7.31 -12.76
CA GLY A 173 -3.72 7.69 -11.88
C GLY A 173 -2.75 6.54 -11.68
N GLN A 174 -1.48 6.84 -11.56
CA GLN A 174 -0.41 5.83 -11.51
C GLN A 174 0.25 5.72 -10.14
N LEU A 175 0.10 6.72 -9.28
CA LEU A 175 0.54 6.66 -7.90
C LEU A 175 -0.58 6.05 -7.04
N ILE A 176 -0.27 4.99 -6.30
CA ILE A 176 -1.17 4.39 -5.32
C ILE A 176 -0.81 4.96 -3.95
N GLU A 177 -1.74 5.67 -3.36
CA GLU A 177 -1.62 6.19 -2.01
C GLU A 177 -2.48 5.35 -1.08
N GLU A 178 -1.84 4.66 -0.15
CA GLU A 178 -2.48 3.75 0.80
C GLU A 178 -2.58 4.42 2.17
N GLY A 179 -3.65 4.15 2.90
CA GLY A 179 -3.74 4.54 4.30
C GLY A 179 -2.70 3.82 5.15
N ILE A 180 -2.30 4.43 6.25
CA ILE A 180 -1.48 3.77 7.27
C ILE A 180 -2.40 2.83 8.05
N THR A 181 -2.18 1.52 7.91
CA THR A 181 -2.98 0.48 8.56
C THR A 181 -2.05 -0.39 9.41
N GLU A 182 -2.07 -0.18 10.69
CA GLU A 182 -1.31 -0.99 11.66
C GLU A 182 -1.92 -2.35 11.98
#